data_7233ce96699cfebf551c181459497a2f
#
_entry.id   7233ce96699cfebf551c181459497a2f
#
_cell.length_a   1.000
_cell.length_b   1.000
_cell.length_c   1.000
_cell.angle_alpha   90.00
_cell.angle_beta   90.00
_cell.angle_gamma   90.00
#
_symmetry.space_group_name_H-M   'P 1'
#
loop_
_entity.id
_entity.type
_entity.pdbx_description
1 polymer ?
#
loop_
_entity_poly.entity_id
_entity_poly.type
_entity_poly.pdbx_seq_one_letter_code
_entity_poly.pdbx_strand_id
1 'polypeptide(L)'
;NYVSRVIRIKEEDFSPHPHPDVTKLKCCRIGGDTIYNVIVSIDSKPGKYVFFPASTKINPEFLRYANLYRDPEMNSNPNKTGFFEENGRVKSLKLKASYEKTDPLTGVKENIFLPNGVSDGFLIELQVVLNFILDTFNIEVNENDIPDDTWFDTIEHEGKVCWLSKKFIPKVFTAKNKTGGDQSRYKRRQKKLKRFNRVIPEQFRFHYDSTLVKKVPFVVQPTDYIHISGKLHGSSSIFSYVLCKQQLNWKQKLAKYLTGYEFNKYDYLYASRTVIKNQYIMKEAGKTGNVYHVGFYGCDIWGEAFKIVKPHLIKGMSVYAEIVGYTSTNKYIQKDYDYGCVPLKDGEDYTYGKHFKIYVYRVTLTNVDGEVHEFSPREVQIWCKNNDLVAVPE
;
A
#
# COMPACT_ATOMS: atom_id res chain seq x y z
N ASN A 1 -13.30 6.25 -10.83
CA ASN A 1 -13.10 5.33 -9.70
C ASN A 1 -14.13 5.67 -8.64
N TYR A 2 -15.23 4.97 -8.65
CA TYR A 2 -16.30 5.10 -7.69
C TYR A 2 -15.83 4.59 -6.33
N VAL A 3 -16.10 5.34 -5.26
CA VAL A 3 -15.58 5.05 -3.92
C VAL A 3 -16.66 5.00 -2.85
N SER A 4 -17.76 5.76 -2.95
CA SER A 4 -18.88 5.71 -2.01
C SER A 4 -20.17 5.29 -2.69
N ARG A 5 -21.07 4.67 -1.94
CA ARG A 5 -22.37 4.22 -2.45
C ARG A 5 -23.46 4.31 -1.39
N VAL A 6 -24.68 4.48 -1.85
CA VAL A 6 -25.87 4.35 -1.03
C VAL A 6 -26.16 2.88 -0.82
N ILE A 7 -26.40 2.48 0.42
CA ILE A 7 -26.71 1.13 0.80
C ILE A 7 -27.91 1.10 1.75
N ARG A 8 -28.69 0.03 1.66
CA ARG A 8 -29.76 -0.23 2.63
C ARG A 8 -29.25 -1.21 3.67
N ILE A 9 -29.32 -0.81 4.95
CA ILE A 9 -28.99 -1.64 6.11
C ILE A 9 -30.27 -2.16 6.71
N LYS A 10 -30.34 -3.45 6.97
CA LYS A 10 -31.44 -4.14 7.63
C LYS A 10 -31.06 -4.49 9.06
N GLU A 11 -32.04 -4.90 9.87
CA GLU A 11 -31.79 -5.33 11.26
C GLU A 11 -30.83 -6.53 11.34
N GLU A 12 -30.94 -7.45 10.41
CA GLU A 12 -30.11 -8.66 10.30
C GLU A 12 -28.62 -8.37 9.98
N ASP A 13 -28.31 -7.17 9.48
CA ASP A 13 -26.94 -6.75 9.17
C ASP A 13 -26.18 -6.29 10.42
N PHE A 14 -26.89 -6.03 11.52
CA PHE A 14 -26.28 -5.66 12.79
C PHE A 14 -25.96 -6.89 13.63
N SER A 15 -24.84 -6.83 14.33
CA SER A 15 -24.43 -7.82 15.32
C SER A 15 -23.71 -7.15 16.49
N PRO A 16 -23.72 -7.74 17.69
CA PRO A 16 -22.97 -7.22 18.82
C PRO A 16 -21.49 -7.08 18.50
N HIS A 17 -20.83 -6.11 19.14
CA HIS A 17 -19.39 -6.00 19.06
C HIS A 17 -18.73 -7.23 19.69
N PRO A 18 -17.70 -7.84 19.06
CA PRO A 18 -17.11 -9.10 19.54
C PRO A 18 -16.36 -8.97 20.87
N HIS A 19 -15.95 -7.76 21.26
CA HIS A 19 -15.24 -7.53 22.51
C HIS A 19 -16.26 -7.41 23.67
N PRO A 20 -16.14 -8.19 24.77
CA PRO A 20 -17.14 -8.25 25.83
C PRO A 20 -17.40 -6.92 26.54
N ASP A 21 -16.37 -6.06 26.66
CA ASP A 21 -16.48 -4.78 27.37
C ASP A 21 -17.03 -3.64 26.50
N VAL A 22 -17.36 -3.90 25.23
CA VAL A 22 -17.86 -2.88 24.32
C VAL A 22 -19.39 -2.95 24.24
N THR A 23 -20.05 -2.03 24.92
CA THR A 23 -21.52 -1.95 25.01
C THR A 23 -22.14 -0.82 24.19
N LYS A 24 -21.33 0.18 23.80
CA LYS A 24 -21.80 1.36 23.07
C LYS A 24 -21.67 1.26 21.54
N LEU A 25 -21.08 0.17 21.05
CA LEU A 25 -20.83 -0.05 19.64
C LEU A 25 -21.38 -1.41 19.22
N LYS A 26 -21.75 -1.50 17.94
CA LYS A 26 -22.13 -2.75 17.28
C LYS A 26 -21.48 -2.83 15.90
N CYS A 27 -21.39 -4.03 15.36
CA CYS A 27 -20.92 -4.30 14.03
C CYS A 27 -22.08 -4.20 13.04
N CYS A 28 -21.80 -3.60 11.88
CA CYS A 28 -22.69 -3.60 10.73
C CYS A 28 -21.99 -4.29 9.57
N ARG A 29 -22.59 -5.36 9.07
CA ARG A 29 -22.10 -6.09 7.90
C ARG A 29 -22.71 -5.50 6.65
N ILE A 30 -21.84 -5.04 5.75
CA ILE A 30 -22.25 -4.51 4.45
C ILE A 30 -21.93 -5.57 3.40
N GLY A 31 -22.98 -6.11 2.78
CA GLY A 31 -22.92 -7.11 1.73
C GLY A 31 -22.87 -6.53 0.33
N GLY A 32 -23.00 -7.37 -0.68
CA GLY A 32 -22.89 -7.10 -2.10
C GLY A 32 -21.66 -7.79 -2.67
N ASP A 33 -21.07 -7.22 -3.73
CA ASP A 33 -19.85 -7.74 -4.36
C ASP A 33 -18.63 -7.74 -3.43
N THR A 34 -18.73 -7.08 -2.31
CA THR A 34 -17.69 -6.93 -1.31
C THR A 34 -18.31 -6.96 0.08
N ILE A 35 -17.74 -7.75 0.97
CA ILE A 35 -18.17 -7.79 2.37
C ILE A 35 -17.28 -6.89 3.21
N TYR A 36 -17.90 -5.89 3.86
CA TYR A 36 -17.25 -5.01 4.82
C TYR A 36 -17.84 -5.19 6.20
N ASN A 37 -17.03 -5.00 7.23
CA ASN A 37 -17.50 -4.81 8.60
C ASN A 37 -17.30 -3.34 8.96
N VAL A 38 -18.35 -2.66 9.38
CA VAL A 38 -18.27 -1.28 9.86
C VAL A 38 -18.79 -1.21 11.29
N ILE A 39 -18.00 -0.63 12.16
CA ILE A 39 -18.40 -0.46 13.56
C ILE A 39 -19.14 0.86 13.69
N VAL A 40 -20.35 0.78 14.21
CA VAL A 40 -21.30 1.90 14.36
C VAL A 40 -21.75 2.04 15.81
N SER A 41 -22.46 3.14 16.13
CA SER A 41 -23.12 3.30 17.44
C SER A 41 -24.13 2.17 17.67
N ILE A 42 -24.32 1.79 18.93
CA ILE A 42 -25.37 0.85 19.33
C ILE A 42 -26.76 1.35 18.94
N ASP A 43 -26.94 2.68 18.89
CA ASP A 43 -28.21 3.35 18.58
C ASP A 43 -28.50 3.43 17.07
N SER A 44 -27.57 3.02 16.21
CA SER A 44 -27.78 3.01 14.75
C SER A 44 -28.96 2.10 14.38
N LYS A 45 -29.85 2.57 13.49
CA LYS A 45 -31.08 1.87 13.10
C LYS A 45 -31.01 1.37 11.66
N PRO A 46 -31.84 0.41 11.25
CA PRO A 46 -32.04 0.09 9.85
C PRO A 46 -32.45 1.30 9.03
N GLY A 47 -31.99 1.39 7.78
CA GLY A 47 -32.29 2.52 6.90
C GLY A 47 -31.31 2.62 5.73
N LYS A 48 -31.38 3.72 5.00
CA LYS A 48 -30.43 4.03 3.94
C LYS A 48 -29.26 4.83 4.47
N TYR A 49 -28.08 4.42 4.08
CA TYR A 49 -26.80 5.02 4.47
C TYR A 49 -25.93 5.29 3.27
N VAL A 50 -25.05 6.27 3.39
CA VAL A 50 -23.90 6.39 2.47
C VAL A 50 -22.70 5.71 3.12
N PHE A 51 -22.16 4.73 2.41
CA PHE A 51 -20.97 3.99 2.83
C PHE A 51 -19.71 4.56 2.16
N PHE A 52 -18.73 4.89 2.98
CA PHE A 52 -17.40 5.33 2.57
C PHE A 52 -16.38 4.28 2.98
N PRO A 53 -15.85 3.47 2.05
CA PRO A 53 -14.83 2.47 2.38
C PRO A 53 -13.52 3.11 2.85
N ALA A 54 -12.71 2.34 3.59
CA ALA A 54 -11.38 2.78 3.99
C ALA A 54 -10.54 3.21 2.77
N SER A 55 -9.70 4.22 2.96
CA SER A 55 -8.95 4.91 1.90
C SER A 55 -9.76 5.83 0.98
N THR A 56 -10.97 6.17 1.38
CA THR A 56 -11.74 7.28 0.80
C THR A 56 -11.32 8.61 1.44
N LYS A 57 -11.34 9.67 0.68
CA LYS A 57 -11.31 11.05 1.18
C LYS A 57 -12.70 11.65 1.04
N ILE A 58 -13.27 12.14 2.14
CA ILE A 58 -14.56 12.82 2.18
C ILE A 58 -14.36 14.32 1.97
N ASN A 59 -15.35 14.99 1.39
CA ASN A 59 -15.33 16.43 1.16
C ASN A 59 -15.23 17.20 2.49
N PRO A 60 -14.29 18.14 2.61
CA PRO A 60 -14.13 18.95 3.83
C PRO A 60 -15.36 19.76 4.22
N GLU A 61 -16.10 20.30 3.26
CA GLU A 61 -17.33 21.07 3.53
C GLU A 61 -18.43 20.19 4.10
N PHE A 62 -18.57 18.96 3.56
CA PHE A 62 -19.50 17.98 4.12
C PHE A 62 -19.08 17.55 5.54
N LEU A 63 -17.80 17.29 5.79
CA LEU A 63 -17.32 16.93 7.13
C LEU A 63 -17.58 18.06 8.15
N ARG A 64 -17.38 19.31 7.74
CA ARG A 64 -17.68 20.49 8.55
C ARG A 64 -19.18 20.59 8.84
N TYR A 65 -20.00 20.47 7.80
CA TYR A 65 -21.48 20.54 7.91
C TYR A 65 -22.02 19.49 8.87
N ALA A 66 -21.56 18.26 8.73
CA ALA A 66 -22.00 17.13 9.55
C ALA A 66 -21.31 17.05 10.94
N ASN A 67 -20.44 17.99 11.28
CA ASN A 67 -19.70 18.08 12.55
C ASN A 67 -18.85 16.83 12.82
N LEU A 68 -18.16 16.33 11.81
CA LEU A 68 -17.42 15.08 11.87
C LEU A 68 -15.92 15.23 12.15
N TYR A 69 -15.40 16.45 12.20
CA TYR A 69 -14.01 16.69 12.58
C TYR A 69 -13.77 16.47 14.06
N ARG A 70 -12.61 15.92 14.39
CA ARG A 70 -12.14 15.78 15.78
C ARG A 70 -11.87 17.15 16.41
N ASP A 71 -11.34 18.07 15.63
CA ASP A 71 -11.14 19.45 16.03
C ASP A 71 -12.47 20.18 15.94
N PRO A 72 -13.05 20.65 17.06
CA PRO A 72 -14.35 21.31 17.07
C PRO A 72 -14.35 22.65 16.32
N GLU A 73 -13.19 23.33 16.21
CA GLU A 73 -13.10 24.60 15.47
C GLU A 73 -13.30 24.41 13.96
N MET A 74 -13.09 23.20 13.45
CA MET A 74 -13.34 22.86 12.05
C MET A 74 -14.80 22.52 11.75
N ASN A 75 -15.61 22.29 12.76
CA ASN A 75 -17.03 21.94 12.64
C ASN A 75 -17.93 23.19 12.50
N SER A 76 -19.10 23.02 11.92
CA SER A 76 -20.12 24.08 11.88
C SER A 76 -20.62 24.44 13.28
N ASN A 77 -20.68 23.45 14.18
CA ASN A 77 -20.99 23.67 15.59
C ASN A 77 -19.73 23.37 16.43
N PRO A 78 -19.10 24.39 17.03
CA PRO A 78 -17.86 24.22 17.80
C PRO A 78 -18.06 23.47 19.13
N ASN A 79 -19.30 23.17 19.51
CA ASN A 79 -19.58 22.33 20.69
C ASN A 79 -19.68 20.84 20.34
N LYS A 80 -19.55 20.48 19.07
CA LYS A 80 -19.58 19.08 18.61
C LYS A 80 -18.21 18.63 18.15
N THR A 81 -17.85 17.41 18.51
CA THR A 81 -16.62 16.74 18.07
C THR A 81 -16.96 15.46 17.34
N GLY A 82 -16.25 15.20 16.25
CA GLY A 82 -16.29 13.95 15.51
C GLY A 82 -14.99 13.14 15.70
N PHE A 83 -14.60 12.41 14.67
CA PHE A 83 -13.41 11.53 14.72
C PHE A 83 -12.49 11.68 13.49
N PHE A 84 -12.86 12.51 12.51
CA PHE A 84 -12.02 12.74 11.33
C PHE A 84 -10.91 13.74 11.63
N GLU A 85 -9.74 13.43 11.09
CA GLU A 85 -8.63 14.38 11.02
C GLU A 85 -8.84 15.37 9.86
N GLU A 86 -8.12 16.50 9.87
CA GLU A 86 -8.16 17.55 8.85
C GLU A 86 -8.09 17.03 7.40
N ASN A 87 -7.35 15.94 7.17
CA ASN A 87 -7.18 15.37 5.82
C ASN A 87 -8.44 14.68 5.26
N GLY A 88 -9.48 14.50 6.08
CA GLY A 88 -10.76 13.88 5.69
C GLY A 88 -10.66 12.42 5.22
N ARG A 89 -9.61 11.70 5.61
CA ARG A 89 -9.40 10.31 5.22
C ARG A 89 -10.19 9.34 6.07
N VAL A 90 -10.96 8.46 5.43
CA VAL A 90 -11.55 7.28 6.08
C VAL A 90 -10.44 6.26 6.31
N LYS A 91 -10.18 5.95 7.57
CA LYS A 91 -9.19 4.94 8.00
C LYS A 91 -9.89 3.63 8.34
N SER A 92 -9.22 2.51 8.09
CA SER A 92 -9.59 1.26 8.74
C SER A 92 -9.15 1.36 10.21
N LEU A 93 -10.08 1.23 11.12
CA LEU A 93 -9.85 1.44 12.56
C LEU A 93 -9.97 0.13 13.33
N LYS A 94 -9.01 -0.13 14.21
CA LYS A 94 -9.09 -1.21 15.19
C LYS A 94 -9.77 -0.66 16.44
N LEU A 95 -11.03 -1.04 16.65
CA LEU A 95 -11.83 -0.62 17.77
C LEU A 95 -12.00 -1.83 18.70
N LYS A 96 -11.14 -1.94 19.72
CA LYS A 96 -11.11 -3.11 20.63
C LYS A 96 -11.04 -4.44 19.84
N ALA A 97 -10.11 -4.51 18.88
CA ALA A 97 -9.94 -5.68 18.00
C ALA A 97 -9.14 -6.81 18.64
N SER A 98 -8.80 -6.72 19.91
CA SER A 98 -8.16 -7.79 20.68
C SER A 98 -8.38 -7.61 22.17
N TYR A 99 -8.30 -8.71 22.93
CA TYR A 99 -8.27 -8.71 24.39
C TYR A 99 -7.34 -9.79 24.90
N GLU A 100 -6.80 -9.56 26.10
CA GLU A 100 -5.94 -10.52 26.78
C GLU A 100 -6.81 -11.51 27.59
N LYS A 101 -6.67 -12.79 27.32
CA LYS A 101 -7.29 -13.87 28.09
C LYS A 101 -6.22 -14.59 28.88
N THR A 102 -6.42 -14.71 30.17
CA THR A 102 -5.55 -15.52 31.04
C THR A 102 -6.16 -16.90 31.19
N ASP A 103 -5.41 -17.94 30.89
CA ASP A 103 -5.81 -19.32 31.16
C ASP A 103 -5.88 -19.51 32.69
N PRO A 104 -7.05 -19.87 33.21
CA PRO A 104 -7.22 -20.02 34.68
C PRO A 104 -6.42 -21.18 35.27
N LEU A 105 -5.99 -22.16 34.46
CA LEU A 105 -5.26 -23.33 34.94
C LEU A 105 -3.75 -23.11 34.90
N THR A 106 -3.26 -22.47 33.83
CA THR A 106 -1.81 -22.32 33.59
C THR A 106 -1.28 -20.93 33.91
N GLY A 107 -2.16 -19.94 34.08
CA GLY A 107 -1.78 -18.53 34.23
C GLY A 107 -1.18 -17.87 32.99
N VAL A 108 -1.14 -18.60 31.87
CA VAL A 108 -0.60 -18.09 30.62
C VAL A 108 -1.55 -17.07 30.01
N LYS A 109 -1.00 -15.93 29.58
CA LYS A 109 -1.74 -14.85 28.92
C LYS A 109 -1.69 -15.03 27.42
N GLU A 110 -2.85 -15.08 26.80
CA GLU A 110 -3.01 -15.14 25.35
C GLU A 110 -3.73 -13.89 24.85
N ASN A 111 -3.22 -13.30 23.78
CA ASN A 111 -3.85 -12.16 23.14
C ASN A 111 -4.76 -12.66 22.00
N ILE A 112 -6.07 -12.62 22.24
CA ILE A 112 -7.09 -13.07 21.27
C ILE A 112 -7.40 -11.91 20.33
N PHE A 113 -7.16 -12.11 19.03
CA PHE A 113 -7.53 -11.15 17.99
C PHE A 113 -8.98 -11.36 17.55
N LEU A 114 -9.71 -10.25 17.43
CA LEU A 114 -11.12 -10.20 17.03
C LEU A 114 -11.23 -9.54 15.64
N PRO A 115 -11.35 -10.29 14.55
CA PRO A 115 -11.43 -9.74 13.20
C PRO A 115 -12.56 -8.71 13.03
N ASN A 116 -13.73 -8.97 13.63
CA ASN A 116 -14.88 -8.06 13.59
C ASN A 116 -14.71 -6.81 14.48
N GLY A 117 -13.65 -6.72 15.28
CA GLY A 117 -13.26 -5.50 15.98
C GLY A 117 -12.56 -4.47 15.08
N VAL A 118 -12.45 -4.73 13.77
CA VAL A 118 -11.89 -3.82 12.77
C VAL A 118 -13.02 -3.22 11.95
N SER A 119 -13.08 -1.88 11.88
CA SER A 119 -14.00 -1.14 11.00
C SER A 119 -13.34 -0.89 9.65
N ASP A 120 -13.97 -1.32 8.57
CA ASP A 120 -13.44 -1.22 7.19
C ASP A 120 -13.87 0.07 6.46
N GLY A 121 -14.58 0.97 7.13
CA GLY A 121 -15.07 2.19 6.54
C GLY A 121 -15.89 3.04 7.50
N PHE A 122 -16.65 3.95 6.94
CA PHE A 122 -17.54 4.87 7.65
C PHE A 122 -18.94 4.84 7.03
N LEU A 123 -19.97 4.85 7.88
CA LEU A 123 -21.37 4.94 7.51
C LEU A 123 -21.96 6.23 8.06
N ILE A 124 -22.79 6.88 7.25
CA ILE A 124 -23.63 8.00 7.68
C ILE A 124 -25.03 7.85 7.07
N GLU A 125 -26.07 8.22 7.81
CA GLU A 125 -27.43 8.20 7.31
C GLU A 125 -27.55 9.02 6.02
N LEU A 126 -28.22 8.49 5.00
CA LEU A 126 -28.40 9.17 3.73
C LEU A 126 -29.05 10.55 3.92
N GLN A 127 -30.00 10.67 4.85
CA GLN A 127 -30.67 11.93 5.12
C GLN A 127 -29.73 13.06 5.50
N VAL A 128 -28.63 12.79 6.22
CA VAL A 128 -27.61 13.81 6.55
C VAL A 128 -26.93 14.35 5.29
N VAL A 129 -26.68 13.48 4.30
CA VAL A 129 -26.11 13.88 3.02
C VAL A 129 -27.11 14.65 2.20
N LEU A 130 -28.38 14.24 2.18
CA LEU A 130 -29.45 14.94 1.46
C LEU A 130 -29.70 16.33 2.05
N ASN A 131 -29.67 16.50 3.37
CA ASN A 131 -29.75 17.80 4.02
C ASN A 131 -28.57 18.70 3.63
N PHE A 132 -27.35 18.16 3.55
CA PHE A 132 -26.20 18.91 3.05
C PHE A 132 -26.40 19.37 1.60
N ILE A 133 -26.98 18.53 0.75
CA ILE A 133 -27.28 18.85 -0.65
C ILE A 133 -28.33 19.97 -0.72
N LEU A 134 -29.39 19.86 0.07
CA LEU A 134 -30.44 20.87 0.13
C LEU A 134 -29.87 22.20 0.61
N ASP A 135 -29.18 22.22 1.73
CA ASP A 135 -28.68 23.46 2.34
C ASP A 135 -27.56 24.13 1.52
N THR A 136 -26.77 23.33 0.78
CA THR A 136 -25.62 23.86 0.01
C THR A 136 -26.00 24.24 -1.42
N PHE A 137 -26.89 23.49 -2.06
CA PHE A 137 -27.22 23.62 -3.48
C PHE A 137 -28.68 24.00 -3.74
N ASN A 138 -29.50 24.06 -2.69
CA ASN A 138 -30.96 24.25 -2.78
C ASN A 138 -31.67 23.23 -3.67
N ILE A 139 -31.20 21.97 -3.58
CA ILE A 139 -31.76 20.83 -4.33
C ILE A 139 -32.48 19.93 -3.32
N GLU A 140 -33.78 19.75 -3.52
CA GLU A 140 -34.56 18.79 -2.75
C GLU A 140 -34.51 17.43 -3.47
N VAL A 141 -34.01 16.41 -2.77
CA VAL A 141 -33.94 15.01 -3.26
C VAL A 141 -34.63 14.13 -2.26
N ASN A 142 -35.62 13.33 -2.76
CA ASN A 142 -36.28 12.36 -1.91
C ASN A 142 -35.41 11.10 -1.77
N GLU A 143 -35.24 10.63 -0.54
CA GLU A 143 -34.50 9.40 -0.23
C GLU A 143 -34.99 8.19 -1.04
N ASN A 144 -36.31 8.11 -1.29
CA ASN A 144 -36.94 7.01 -2.01
C ASN A 144 -36.59 6.99 -3.50
N ASP A 145 -36.20 8.12 -4.09
CA ASP A 145 -35.84 8.25 -5.49
C ASP A 145 -34.39 7.80 -5.77
N ILE A 146 -33.63 7.52 -4.73
CA ILE A 146 -32.25 7.03 -4.85
C ILE A 146 -32.24 5.50 -4.70
N PRO A 147 -31.96 4.72 -5.74
CA PRO A 147 -31.85 3.28 -5.66
C PRO A 147 -30.74 2.82 -4.70
N ASP A 148 -30.93 1.66 -4.10
CA ASP A 148 -29.88 0.99 -3.33
C ASP A 148 -28.70 0.66 -4.27
N ASP A 149 -27.47 0.66 -3.72
CA ASP A 149 -26.21 0.48 -4.44
C ASP A 149 -25.84 1.56 -5.46
N THR A 150 -26.54 2.70 -5.44
CA THR A 150 -26.18 3.85 -6.27
C THR A 150 -24.83 4.43 -5.81
N TRP A 151 -23.93 4.66 -6.77
CA TRP A 151 -22.69 5.39 -6.53
C TRP A 151 -22.97 6.86 -6.25
N PHE A 152 -22.33 7.40 -5.21
CA PHE A 152 -22.66 8.72 -4.67
C PHE A 152 -21.40 9.56 -4.39
N ASP A 153 -20.48 9.57 -5.37
CA ASP A 153 -19.19 10.27 -5.25
C ASP A 153 -19.27 11.76 -5.57
N THR A 154 -20.17 12.12 -6.49
CA THR A 154 -20.34 13.49 -6.99
C THR A 154 -21.81 13.85 -7.05
N ILE A 155 -22.08 15.12 -6.80
CA ILE A 155 -23.39 15.73 -6.92
C ILE A 155 -23.27 16.78 -8.04
N GLU A 156 -24.11 16.67 -9.05
CA GLU A 156 -24.13 17.61 -10.18
C GLU A 156 -25.49 18.32 -10.24
N HIS A 157 -25.48 19.63 -10.32
CA HIS A 157 -26.67 20.44 -10.49
C HIS A 157 -26.34 21.74 -11.23
N GLU A 158 -27.12 22.06 -12.26
CA GLU A 158 -26.98 23.28 -13.07
C GLU A 158 -25.53 23.54 -13.55
N GLY A 159 -24.82 22.48 -13.94
CA GLY A 159 -23.44 22.55 -14.40
C GLY A 159 -22.39 22.75 -13.30
N LYS A 160 -22.79 22.78 -12.03
CA LYS A 160 -21.87 22.76 -10.88
C LYS A 160 -21.68 21.32 -10.42
N VAL A 161 -20.44 20.91 -10.26
CA VAL A 161 -20.08 19.58 -9.77
C VAL A 161 -19.47 19.70 -8.39
N CYS A 162 -20.12 19.14 -7.38
CA CYS A 162 -19.55 18.98 -6.05
C CYS A 162 -19.16 17.52 -5.84
N TRP A 163 -17.91 17.26 -5.50
CA TRP A 163 -17.51 15.94 -5.10
C TRP A 163 -17.83 15.70 -3.62
N LEU A 164 -18.50 14.60 -3.30
CA LEU A 164 -18.74 14.15 -1.92
C LEU A 164 -17.59 13.30 -1.39
N SER A 165 -17.06 12.45 -2.24
CA SER A 165 -15.95 11.56 -1.91
C SER A 165 -15.05 11.29 -3.12
N LYS A 166 -13.82 10.89 -2.83
CA LYS A 166 -12.85 10.45 -3.85
C LYS A 166 -11.81 9.52 -3.23
N LYS A 167 -11.08 8.79 -4.04
CA LYS A 167 -9.96 7.98 -3.57
C LYS A 167 -8.93 8.87 -2.86
N PHE A 168 -8.55 8.48 -1.64
CA PHE A 168 -7.50 9.17 -0.91
C PHE A 168 -6.13 8.87 -1.55
N ILE A 169 -5.49 9.91 -2.03
CA ILE A 169 -4.11 9.83 -2.54
C ILE A 169 -3.22 10.42 -1.44
N PRO A 170 -2.36 9.60 -0.79
CA PRO A 170 -1.44 10.13 0.19
C PRO A 170 -0.56 11.21 -0.45
N LYS A 171 -0.48 12.38 0.17
CA LYS A 171 0.58 13.31 -0.19
C LYS A 171 1.89 12.60 0.11
N VAL A 172 2.71 12.38 -0.92
CA VAL A 172 4.08 11.91 -0.72
C VAL A 172 4.78 12.99 0.09
N PHE A 173 4.93 12.76 1.38
CA PHE A 173 5.74 13.61 2.23
C PHE A 173 7.18 13.45 1.76
N THR A 174 7.66 14.38 0.97
CA THR A 174 9.08 14.69 0.99
C THR A 174 9.34 15.23 2.40
N ALA A 175 10.04 14.45 3.20
CA ALA A 175 10.38 14.83 4.56
C ALA A 175 10.93 16.25 4.55
N LYS A 176 10.19 17.20 5.11
CA LYS A 176 10.70 18.55 5.40
C LYS A 176 11.63 18.39 6.59
N ASN A 177 12.91 18.12 6.33
CA ASN A 177 13.92 18.15 7.36
C ASN A 177 14.00 19.58 7.91
N LYS A 178 13.69 19.70 9.19
CA LYS A 178 13.88 20.89 9.98
C LYS A 178 15.37 21.05 10.21
N THR A 179 16.06 21.84 9.43
CA THR A 179 17.24 22.64 9.79
C THR A 179 17.84 23.28 8.55
N GLY A 180 17.92 24.59 8.52
CA GLY A 180 18.24 25.40 7.34
C GLY A 180 19.67 25.28 6.77
N GLY A 181 20.60 24.62 7.44
CA GLY A 181 22.00 24.51 7.01
C GLY A 181 22.30 23.29 6.13
N ASP A 182 21.65 22.16 6.40
CA ASP A 182 21.89 20.89 5.70
C ASP A 182 21.06 20.72 4.41
N GLN A 183 19.97 21.46 4.26
CA GLN A 183 19.08 21.35 3.10
C GLN A 183 19.76 21.78 1.78
N SER A 184 20.64 22.78 1.81
CA SER A 184 21.31 23.23 0.61
C SER A 184 22.37 22.22 0.13
N ARG A 185 23.10 21.60 1.06
CA ARG A 185 24.06 20.52 0.77
C ARG A 185 23.36 19.25 0.29
N TYR A 186 22.23 18.87 0.91
CA TYR A 186 21.44 17.69 0.53
C TYR A 186 20.80 17.87 -0.85
N LYS A 187 20.17 19.03 -1.13
CA LYS A 187 19.64 19.37 -2.45
C LYS A 187 20.73 19.48 -3.53
N ARG A 188 21.91 19.98 -3.17
CA ARG A 188 23.06 20.04 -4.08
C ARG A 188 23.63 18.65 -4.37
N ARG A 189 23.64 17.74 -3.37
CA ARG A 189 24.00 16.33 -3.53
C ARG A 189 22.99 15.57 -4.39
N GLN A 190 21.68 15.77 -4.18
CA GLN A 190 20.64 15.13 -4.99
C GLN A 190 20.65 15.58 -6.46
N LYS A 191 20.99 16.83 -6.76
CA LYS A 191 21.15 17.32 -8.15
C LYS A 191 22.32 16.64 -8.89
N LYS A 192 23.32 16.13 -8.17
CA LYS A 192 24.47 15.42 -8.74
C LYS A 192 24.22 13.93 -8.97
N LEU A 193 23.22 13.34 -8.36
CA LEU A 193 22.84 11.94 -8.52
C LEU A 193 21.90 11.78 -9.71
N LYS A 194 22.37 11.18 -10.78
CA LYS A 194 21.50 10.79 -11.90
C LYS A 194 20.69 9.54 -11.48
N ARG A 195 19.38 9.71 -11.37
CA ARG A 195 18.47 8.57 -11.17
C ARG A 195 18.51 7.66 -12.40
N PHE A 196 18.28 6.37 -12.18
CA PHE A 196 18.08 5.45 -13.27
C PHE A 196 16.82 5.85 -14.04
N ASN A 197 16.97 6.29 -15.28
CA ASN A 197 15.88 6.79 -16.14
C ASN A 197 15.78 6.03 -17.46
N ARG A 198 16.41 4.85 -17.54
CA ARG A 198 16.52 4.07 -18.77
C ARG A 198 15.52 2.90 -18.84
N VAL A 199 14.56 2.88 -17.93
CA VAL A 199 13.51 1.86 -17.90
C VAL A 199 12.62 1.99 -19.13
N ILE A 200 12.29 0.86 -19.70
CA ILE A 200 11.22 0.71 -20.68
C ILE A 200 10.00 0.18 -19.91
N PRO A 201 8.86 0.89 -19.90
CA PRO A 201 7.70 0.54 -19.07
C PRO A 201 7.19 -0.88 -19.29
N GLU A 202 7.25 -1.37 -20.51
CA GLU A 202 6.81 -2.71 -20.92
C GLU A 202 7.76 -3.80 -20.44
N GLN A 203 9.03 -3.47 -20.18
CA GLN A 203 10.09 -4.41 -19.80
C GLN A 203 10.29 -4.54 -18.29
N PHE A 204 9.93 -3.51 -17.52
CA PHE A 204 10.06 -3.51 -16.07
C PHE A 204 8.77 -3.00 -15.42
N ARG A 205 8.28 -3.74 -14.45
CA ARG A 205 7.05 -3.41 -13.73
C ARG A 205 7.32 -3.36 -12.23
N PHE A 206 6.84 -2.29 -11.60
CA PHE A 206 6.79 -2.21 -10.14
C PHE A 206 5.73 -3.15 -9.57
N HIS A 207 5.67 -3.26 -8.24
CA HIS A 207 4.58 -3.94 -7.58
C HIS A 207 3.24 -3.28 -7.94
N TYR A 208 2.25 -4.11 -8.23
CA TYR A 208 0.87 -3.67 -8.29
C TYR A 208 0.17 -3.93 -6.95
N ASP A 209 -0.83 -3.14 -6.66
CA ASP A 209 -1.66 -3.37 -5.47
C ASP A 209 -2.59 -4.55 -5.74
N SER A 210 -2.48 -5.59 -4.92
CA SER A 210 -3.40 -6.73 -4.95
C SER A 210 -4.74 -6.34 -4.34
N THR A 211 -5.82 -6.91 -4.89
CA THR A 211 -7.15 -6.74 -4.34
C THR A 211 -7.37 -7.70 -3.17
N LEU A 212 -7.97 -7.23 -2.09
CA LEU A 212 -8.34 -8.09 -0.97
C LEU A 212 -9.43 -9.07 -1.42
N VAL A 213 -9.23 -10.37 -1.19
CA VAL A 213 -10.19 -11.42 -1.53
C VAL A 213 -11.59 -11.14 -0.97
N LYS A 214 -11.69 -10.60 0.25
CA LYS A 214 -12.97 -10.20 0.83
C LYS A 214 -13.72 -9.11 0.04
N LYS A 215 -13.03 -8.38 -0.84
CA LYS A 215 -13.64 -7.36 -1.70
C LYS A 215 -14.09 -7.88 -3.05
N VAL A 216 -13.68 -9.07 -3.41
CA VAL A 216 -13.99 -9.72 -4.69
C VAL A 216 -14.22 -11.23 -4.51
N PRO A 217 -15.07 -11.66 -3.55
CA PRO A 217 -15.25 -13.09 -3.27
C PRO A 217 -15.82 -13.87 -4.45
N PHE A 218 -16.56 -13.20 -5.33
CA PHE A 218 -17.17 -13.78 -6.53
C PHE A 218 -16.16 -14.08 -7.66
N VAL A 219 -14.94 -13.51 -7.61
CA VAL A 219 -13.89 -13.79 -8.59
C VAL A 219 -13.34 -15.21 -8.43
N VAL A 220 -13.43 -15.78 -7.23
CA VAL A 220 -12.98 -17.14 -6.92
C VAL A 220 -14.16 -18.10 -7.11
N GLN A 221 -14.03 -19.01 -8.07
CA GLN A 221 -15.04 -20.03 -8.35
C GLN A 221 -14.77 -21.29 -7.53
N PRO A 222 -15.81 -22.13 -7.24
CA PRO A 222 -15.64 -23.36 -6.48
C PRO A 222 -14.66 -24.37 -7.12
N THR A 223 -14.39 -24.23 -8.41
CA THR A 223 -13.48 -25.10 -9.19
C THR A 223 -12.05 -24.55 -9.29
N ASP A 224 -11.79 -23.34 -8.76
CA ASP A 224 -10.48 -22.72 -8.85
C ASP A 224 -9.50 -23.33 -7.86
N TYR A 225 -8.28 -23.52 -8.31
CA TYR A 225 -7.14 -23.84 -7.43
C TYR A 225 -6.62 -22.54 -6.79
N ILE A 226 -6.56 -22.52 -5.47
CA ILE A 226 -6.08 -21.39 -4.71
C ILE A 226 -4.76 -21.74 -4.03
N HIS A 227 -3.76 -20.88 -4.22
CA HIS A 227 -2.53 -20.92 -3.44
C HIS A 227 -2.60 -19.92 -2.29
N ILE A 228 -2.37 -20.39 -1.08
CA ILE A 228 -2.33 -19.56 0.12
C ILE A 228 -0.90 -19.50 0.62
N SER A 229 -0.32 -18.30 0.64
CA SER A 229 1.04 -18.10 1.13
C SER A 229 1.09 -17.13 2.28
N GLY A 230 2.10 -17.28 3.14
CA GLY A 230 2.35 -16.37 4.25
C GLY A 230 2.74 -14.98 3.77
N LYS A 231 2.06 -13.93 4.28
CA LYS A 231 2.50 -12.56 4.05
C LYS A 231 3.58 -12.19 5.06
N LEU A 232 4.80 -12.03 4.60
CA LEU A 232 5.92 -11.62 5.43
C LEU A 232 5.94 -10.11 5.63
N HIS A 233 6.50 -9.69 6.76
CA HIS A 233 6.73 -8.30 7.10
C HIS A 233 8.22 -7.98 7.00
N GLY A 234 8.59 -7.21 5.98
CA GLY A 234 9.97 -6.87 5.70
C GLY A 234 10.06 -5.62 4.82
N SER A 235 10.92 -5.65 3.84
CA SER A 235 11.06 -4.63 2.81
C SER A 235 10.94 -5.23 1.42
N SER A 236 9.92 -4.84 0.70
CA SER A 236 9.70 -5.27 -0.69
C SER A 236 10.87 -4.91 -1.59
N SER A 237 11.25 -5.85 -2.43
CA SER A 237 12.35 -5.71 -3.40
C SER A 237 11.98 -6.30 -4.75
N ILE A 238 12.58 -5.75 -5.79
CA ILE A 238 12.48 -6.23 -7.17
C ILE A 238 13.90 -6.32 -7.71
N PHE A 239 14.28 -7.46 -8.27
CA PHE A 239 15.57 -7.70 -8.89
C PHE A 239 15.35 -8.13 -10.33
N SER A 240 15.96 -7.43 -11.29
CA SER A 240 15.63 -7.65 -12.70
C SER A 240 16.86 -7.61 -13.59
N TYR A 241 16.83 -8.39 -14.68
CA TYR A 241 17.76 -8.31 -15.79
C TYR A 241 16.98 -8.16 -17.08
N VAL A 242 16.60 -6.94 -17.40
CA VAL A 242 15.62 -6.60 -18.44
C VAL A 242 16.17 -5.64 -19.47
N LEU A 243 15.46 -5.53 -20.58
CA LEU A 243 15.83 -4.61 -21.65
C LEU A 243 15.63 -3.17 -21.19
N CYS A 244 16.67 -2.35 -21.36
CA CYS A 244 16.69 -0.95 -20.96
C CYS A 244 17.21 -0.09 -22.09
N LYS A 245 16.81 1.18 -22.13
CA LYS A 245 17.40 2.18 -23.04
C LYS A 245 18.90 2.31 -22.75
N GLN A 246 19.72 2.26 -23.78
CA GLN A 246 21.17 2.40 -23.64
C GLN A 246 21.56 3.86 -23.34
N GLN A 247 22.61 4.05 -22.55
CA GLN A 247 23.27 5.37 -22.47
C GLN A 247 23.99 5.65 -23.78
N LEU A 248 23.50 6.63 -24.54
CA LEU A 248 24.04 6.95 -25.85
C LEU A 248 25.25 7.87 -25.74
N ASN A 249 26.29 7.55 -26.50
CA ASN A 249 27.39 8.50 -26.83
C ASN A 249 26.89 9.50 -27.87
N TRP A 250 27.74 10.50 -28.23
CA TRP A 250 27.32 11.56 -29.15
C TRP A 250 27.00 11.02 -30.57
N LYS A 251 27.75 10.02 -31.06
CA LYS A 251 27.53 9.39 -32.38
C LYS A 251 26.21 8.64 -32.41
N GLN A 252 25.89 7.89 -31.36
CA GLN A 252 24.61 7.18 -31.21
C GLN A 252 23.45 8.13 -31.06
N LYS A 253 23.61 9.28 -30.39
CA LYS A 253 22.58 10.33 -30.32
C LYS A 253 22.28 10.89 -31.71
N LEU A 254 23.31 11.14 -32.51
CA LEU A 254 23.15 11.61 -33.88
C LEU A 254 22.47 10.53 -34.74
N ALA A 255 22.90 9.27 -34.65
CA ALA A 255 22.26 8.16 -35.36
C ALA A 255 20.79 8.02 -34.99
N LYS A 256 20.45 8.07 -33.69
CA LYS A 256 19.07 8.05 -33.22
C LYS A 256 18.24 9.20 -33.80
N TYR A 257 18.81 10.41 -33.83
CA TYR A 257 18.14 11.59 -34.39
C TYR A 257 17.83 11.43 -35.89
N LEU A 258 18.80 10.89 -36.65
CA LEU A 258 18.65 10.72 -38.10
C LEU A 258 17.78 9.52 -38.51
N THR A 259 17.84 8.43 -37.76
CA THR A 259 17.21 7.15 -38.15
C THR A 259 15.98 6.78 -37.32
N GLY A 260 15.73 7.45 -36.17
CA GLY A 260 14.74 7.04 -35.20
C GLY A 260 15.08 5.75 -34.43
N TYR A 261 16.24 5.13 -34.69
CA TYR A 261 16.60 3.83 -34.11
C TYR A 261 16.79 3.92 -32.58
N GLU A 262 16.11 3.05 -31.82
CA GLU A 262 16.22 2.95 -30.38
C GLU A 262 17.33 1.96 -29.98
N PHE A 263 18.32 2.46 -29.26
CA PHE A 263 19.41 1.65 -28.75
C PHE A 263 19.05 1.08 -27.37
N ASN A 264 18.73 -0.20 -27.34
CA ASN A 264 18.39 -0.92 -26.12
C ASN A 264 19.43 -1.98 -25.80
N LYS A 265 19.61 -2.28 -24.52
CA LYS A 265 20.45 -3.38 -24.04
C LYS A 265 19.88 -3.96 -22.74
N TYR A 266 20.13 -5.22 -22.50
CA TYR A 266 19.83 -5.81 -21.19
C TYR A 266 20.72 -5.17 -20.12
N ASP A 267 20.10 -4.81 -19.02
CA ASP A 267 20.79 -4.23 -17.87
C ASP A 267 20.13 -4.69 -16.56
N TYR A 268 20.94 -4.70 -15.50
CA TYR A 268 20.50 -5.09 -14.18
C TYR A 268 19.84 -3.93 -13.46
N LEU A 269 18.72 -4.22 -12.80
CA LEU A 269 17.98 -3.31 -11.97
C LEU A 269 17.72 -3.92 -10.60
N TYR A 270 17.76 -3.11 -9.55
CA TYR A 270 17.14 -3.45 -8.28
C TYR A 270 16.35 -2.27 -7.75
N ALA A 271 15.20 -2.57 -7.15
CA ALA A 271 14.24 -1.57 -6.72
C ALA A 271 13.60 -1.96 -5.39
N SER A 272 13.14 -0.95 -4.65
CA SER A 272 12.12 -1.13 -3.63
C SER A 272 10.73 -1.20 -4.29
N ARG A 273 9.66 -1.23 -3.51
CA ARG A 273 8.29 -1.31 -4.02
C ARG A 273 7.99 -0.31 -5.15
N THR A 274 8.53 0.91 -5.09
CA THR A 274 8.19 2.00 -6.01
C THR A 274 9.38 2.80 -6.52
N VAL A 275 10.61 2.47 -6.09
CA VAL A 275 11.81 3.27 -6.41
C VAL A 275 12.95 2.37 -6.85
N ILE A 276 13.46 2.61 -8.05
CA ILE A 276 14.69 1.97 -8.55
C ILE A 276 15.88 2.51 -7.73
N LYS A 277 16.67 1.60 -7.19
CA LYS A 277 17.78 1.89 -6.29
C LYS A 277 19.14 1.97 -7.00
N ASN A 278 19.24 1.43 -8.22
CA ASN A 278 20.43 1.63 -9.03
C ASN A 278 20.71 3.11 -9.21
N GLN A 279 21.91 3.53 -8.85
CA GLN A 279 22.35 4.90 -9.06
C GLN A 279 23.58 4.90 -9.95
N TYR A 280 23.58 5.80 -10.94
CA TYR A 280 24.77 6.11 -11.71
C TYR A 280 25.52 7.23 -11.02
N ILE A 281 26.79 6.96 -10.75
CA ILE A 281 27.67 7.97 -10.18
C ILE A 281 28.15 8.88 -11.32
N MET A 282 28.00 10.18 -11.12
CA MET A 282 28.81 11.13 -11.89
C MET A 282 30.23 11.09 -11.32
N LYS A 283 31.21 10.84 -12.18
CA LYS A 283 32.62 11.09 -11.86
C LYS A 283 32.77 12.55 -11.44
N GLU A 284 32.89 12.81 -10.14
CA GLU A 284 33.57 14.04 -9.71
C GLU A 284 35.05 13.80 -9.89
N ALA A 285 35.74 14.79 -10.47
CA ALA A 285 37.18 14.73 -10.72
C ALA A 285 37.90 14.23 -9.44
N GLY A 286 38.49 13.04 -9.51
CA GLY A 286 39.37 12.49 -8.49
C GLY A 286 38.73 11.61 -7.39
N LYS A 287 37.40 11.37 -7.36
CA LYS A 287 36.78 10.49 -6.36
C LYS A 287 35.89 9.44 -7.01
N THR A 288 36.38 8.22 -7.08
CA THR A 288 35.58 7.03 -7.36
C THR A 288 34.94 6.53 -6.04
N GLY A 289 33.67 6.70 -5.88
CA GLY A 289 32.95 6.16 -4.74
C GLY A 289 31.47 5.94 -5.09
N ASN A 290 30.94 4.76 -4.76
CA ASN A 290 29.53 4.46 -4.92
C ASN A 290 28.74 5.26 -3.88
N VAL A 291 28.03 6.30 -4.29
CA VAL A 291 27.10 7.01 -3.42
C VAL A 291 25.77 6.29 -3.47
N TYR A 292 25.56 5.40 -2.51
CA TYR A 292 24.30 4.70 -2.35
C TYR A 292 23.20 5.68 -1.91
N HIS A 293 22.00 5.47 -2.41
CA HIS A 293 20.86 6.14 -1.83
C HIS A 293 20.62 5.51 -0.45
N VAL A 294 21.26 6.09 0.54
CA VAL A 294 21.02 5.77 1.94
C VAL A 294 19.57 6.14 2.25
N GLY A 295 18.66 5.18 2.08
CA GLY A 295 17.24 5.35 2.34
C GLY A 295 16.94 5.37 3.84
N PHE A 296 15.71 5.01 4.19
CA PHE A 296 15.22 4.92 5.56
C PHE A 296 16.14 4.12 6.50
N TYR A 297 16.80 3.08 6.00
CA TYR A 297 17.63 2.17 6.80
C TYR A 297 19.05 2.66 7.09
N GLY A 298 19.50 3.74 6.42
CA GLY A 298 20.89 4.19 6.56
C GLY A 298 21.91 3.36 5.78
N CYS A 299 21.48 2.30 5.08
CA CYS A 299 22.30 1.42 4.24
C CYS A 299 21.49 0.90 3.06
N ASP A 300 22.17 0.32 2.04
CA ASP A 300 21.53 -0.22 0.84
C ASP A 300 21.20 -1.72 1.00
N ILE A 301 20.15 -2.04 1.75
CA ILE A 301 19.68 -3.42 1.93
C ILE A 301 19.28 -4.09 0.61
N TRP A 302 18.78 -3.30 -0.36
CA TRP A 302 18.39 -3.82 -1.68
C TRP A 302 19.60 -4.20 -2.51
N GLY A 303 20.68 -3.43 -2.44
CA GLY A 303 21.95 -3.74 -3.10
C GLY A 303 22.61 -4.98 -2.51
N GLU A 304 22.58 -5.15 -1.20
CA GLU A 304 23.08 -6.38 -0.55
C GLU A 304 22.28 -7.61 -0.98
N ALA A 305 20.94 -7.54 -0.94
CA ALA A 305 20.09 -8.62 -1.41
C ALA A 305 20.26 -8.89 -2.92
N PHE A 306 20.47 -7.83 -3.72
CA PHE A 306 20.70 -7.96 -5.16
C PHE A 306 21.98 -8.77 -5.47
N LYS A 307 23.05 -8.66 -4.70
CA LYS A 307 24.29 -9.45 -4.89
C LYS A 307 24.00 -10.95 -4.84
N ILE A 308 23.06 -11.35 -3.98
CA ILE A 308 22.65 -12.77 -3.83
C ILE A 308 21.81 -13.24 -5.01
N VAL A 309 20.84 -12.45 -5.46
CA VAL A 309 19.90 -12.85 -6.52
C VAL A 309 20.49 -12.69 -7.93
N LYS A 310 21.37 -11.73 -8.13
CA LYS A 310 21.95 -11.36 -9.43
C LYS A 310 22.49 -12.53 -10.25
N PRO A 311 23.28 -13.50 -9.69
CA PRO A 311 23.82 -14.61 -10.45
C PRO A 311 22.76 -15.50 -11.12
N HIS A 312 21.55 -15.49 -10.60
CA HIS A 312 20.42 -16.35 -11.01
C HIS A 312 19.48 -15.67 -12.01
N LEU A 313 19.70 -14.37 -12.31
CA LEU A 313 18.88 -13.63 -13.24
C LEU A 313 19.26 -13.90 -14.68
N ILE A 314 18.31 -14.36 -15.49
CA ILE A 314 18.44 -14.49 -16.93
C ILE A 314 17.77 -13.30 -17.65
N LYS A 315 18.04 -13.13 -18.95
CA LYS A 315 17.47 -12.03 -19.76
C LYS A 315 15.93 -12.06 -19.72
N GLY A 316 15.37 -10.91 -19.41
CA GLY A 316 13.90 -10.73 -19.26
C GLY A 316 13.37 -11.06 -17.87
N MET A 317 14.17 -11.64 -16.97
CA MET A 317 13.70 -12.05 -15.66
C MET A 317 13.57 -10.90 -14.68
N SER A 318 12.48 -10.93 -13.91
CA SER A 318 12.26 -10.10 -12.72
C SER A 318 11.81 -10.97 -11.56
N VAL A 319 12.49 -10.81 -10.42
CA VAL A 319 12.25 -11.53 -9.17
C VAL A 319 11.74 -10.56 -8.13
N TYR A 320 10.60 -10.85 -7.54
CA TYR A 320 9.95 -10.05 -6.51
C TYR A 320 10.08 -10.78 -5.19
N ALA A 321 10.60 -10.09 -4.19
CA ALA A 321 10.91 -10.71 -2.91
C ALA A 321 10.70 -9.76 -1.74
N GLU A 322 10.63 -10.31 -0.54
CA GLU A 322 10.65 -9.60 0.72
C GLU A 322 12.00 -9.81 1.41
N ILE A 323 12.68 -8.72 1.77
CA ILE A 323 13.92 -8.75 2.54
C ILE A 323 13.55 -8.62 4.01
N VAL A 324 14.01 -9.55 4.85
CA VAL A 324 13.68 -9.60 6.28
C VAL A 324 14.94 -9.71 7.15
N GLY A 325 14.80 -9.51 8.44
CA GLY A 325 15.88 -9.60 9.43
C GLY A 325 16.47 -8.25 9.80
N TYR A 326 17.78 -8.14 9.78
CA TYR A 326 18.53 -6.95 10.22
C TYR A 326 19.27 -6.28 9.06
N THR A 327 19.55 -5.01 9.20
CA THR A 327 20.41 -4.24 8.30
C THR A 327 21.89 -4.42 8.69
N SER A 328 22.81 -4.06 7.80
CA SER A 328 24.25 -4.01 8.11
C SER A 328 24.62 -2.97 9.20
N THR A 329 23.68 -2.11 9.58
CA THR A 329 23.80 -1.15 10.70
C THR A 329 23.05 -1.60 11.94
N ASN A 330 22.74 -2.88 12.06
CA ASN A 330 22.12 -3.52 13.20
C ASN A 330 20.72 -3.01 13.57
N LYS A 331 19.95 -2.53 12.58
CA LYS A 331 18.56 -2.12 12.75
C LYS A 331 17.63 -3.20 12.19
N TYR A 332 16.50 -3.40 12.83
CA TYR A 332 15.44 -4.22 12.22
C TYR A 332 15.03 -3.66 10.84
N ILE A 333 14.90 -4.53 9.84
CA ILE A 333 14.27 -4.18 8.56
C ILE A 333 12.79 -3.91 8.78
N GLN A 334 12.13 -4.76 9.58
CA GLN A 334 10.79 -4.51 10.08
C GLN A 334 10.79 -4.81 11.60
N LYS A 335 10.41 -3.80 12.40
CA LYS A 335 10.39 -3.92 13.86
C LYS A 335 9.60 -5.15 14.31
N ASP A 336 10.15 -5.88 15.26
CA ASP A 336 9.57 -7.08 15.91
C ASP A 336 9.45 -8.32 14.99
N TYR A 337 10.07 -8.30 13.79
CA TYR A 337 10.06 -9.43 12.85
C TYR A 337 11.49 -9.78 12.40
N ASP A 338 12.13 -10.73 13.09
CA ASP A 338 13.51 -11.17 12.76
C ASP A 338 13.59 -12.40 11.85
N TYR A 339 12.54 -13.22 11.80
CA TYR A 339 12.46 -14.47 11.01
C TYR A 339 13.65 -15.42 11.27
N GLY A 340 14.11 -15.46 12.51
CA GLY A 340 15.25 -16.26 12.94
C GLY A 340 16.60 -15.73 12.45
N CYS A 341 16.65 -14.46 12.05
CA CYS A 341 17.90 -13.73 11.84
C CYS A 341 18.43 -13.19 13.15
N VAL A 342 19.75 -13.00 13.22
CA VAL A 342 20.42 -12.44 14.41
C VAL A 342 21.09 -11.11 14.07
N PRO A 343 21.17 -10.18 15.06
CA PRO A 343 21.89 -8.94 14.85
C PRO A 343 23.38 -9.17 14.57
N LEU A 344 23.97 -8.26 13.79
CA LEU A 344 25.40 -8.28 13.46
C LEU A 344 26.23 -7.96 14.74
N LYS A 345 27.25 -8.78 15.01
CA LYS A 345 28.21 -8.53 16.10
C LYS A 345 29.40 -7.74 15.60
N ASP A 346 30.10 -7.06 16.50
CA ASP A 346 31.31 -6.32 16.15
C ASP A 346 32.39 -7.23 15.55
N GLY A 347 32.93 -6.79 14.40
CA GLY A 347 33.95 -7.56 13.67
C GLY A 347 33.39 -8.71 12.82
N GLU A 348 32.09 -8.90 12.77
CA GLU A 348 31.44 -9.93 11.97
C GLU A 348 31.06 -9.41 10.58
N ASP A 349 31.11 -10.28 9.55
CA ASP A 349 30.64 -9.96 8.22
C ASP A 349 29.11 -10.06 8.12
N TYR A 350 28.50 -9.07 7.46
CA TYR A 350 27.07 -9.07 7.21
C TYR A 350 26.70 -10.14 6.17
N THR A 351 26.03 -11.21 6.62
CA THR A 351 25.87 -12.47 5.87
C THR A 351 24.40 -12.79 5.61
N TYR A 352 24.09 -13.17 4.35
CA TYR A 352 22.81 -13.76 3.95
C TYR A 352 22.57 -15.09 4.69
N GLY A 353 21.31 -15.34 5.04
CA GLY A 353 20.88 -16.52 5.81
C GLY A 353 21.03 -16.36 7.32
N LYS A 354 22.01 -15.55 7.78
CA LYS A 354 22.26 -15.31 9.21
C LYS A 354 21.69 -13.96 9.69
N HIS A 355 22.02 -12.87 9.02
CA HIS A 355 21.61 -11.53 9.44
C HIS A 355 20.40 -11.02 8.69
N PHE A 356 20.25 -11.44 7.43
CA PHE A 356 19.06 -11.15 6.61
C PHE A 356 18.73 -12.36 5.74
N LYS A 357 17.46 -12.42 5.32
CA LYS A 357 16.94 -13.43 4.39
C LYS A 357 16.14 -12.75 3.29
N ILE A 358 15.99 -13.46 2.18
CA ILE A 358 15.22 -13.05 1.02
C ILE A 358 14.16 -14.11 0.78
N TYR A 359 12.89 -13.73 0.79
CA TYR A 359 11.78 -14.63 0.48
C TYR A 359 11.14 -14.21 -0.83
N VAL A 360 11.27 -15.07 -1.84
CA VAL A 360 10.73 -14.83 -3.19
C VAL A 360 9.26 -15.23 -3.21
N TYR A 361 8.40 -14.34 -3.72
CA TYR A 361 6.97 -14.63 -3.85
C TYR A 361 6.46 -14.51 -5.29
N ARG A 362 7.28 -14.00 -6.22
CA ARG A 362 6.88 -13.87 -7.62
C ARG A 362 8.11 -13.82 -8.51
N VAL A 363 8.04 -14.52 -9.65
CA VAL A 363 9.05 -14.47 -10.72
C VAL A 363 8.33 -14.25 -12.05
N THR A 364 8.86 -13.38 -12.89
CA THR A 364 8.33 -13.13 -14.23
C THR A 364 9.44 -13.16 -15.27
N LEU A 365 9.09 -13.59 -16.49
CA LEU A 365 9.92 -13.44 -17.69
C LEU A 365 9.22 -12.49 -18.66
N THR A 366 9.92 -11.51 -19.15
CA THR A 366 9.43 -10.55 -20.13
C THR A 366 10.22 -10.70 -21.42
N ASN A 367 9.54 -10.94 -22.54
CA ASN A 367 10.18 -11.04 -23.85
C ASN A 367 10.54 -9.63 -24.39
N VAL A 368 11.15 -9.59 -25.57
CA VAL A 368 11.58 -8.30 -26.20
C VAL A 368 10.38 -7.40 -26.54
N ASP A 369 9.22 -7.95 -26.77
CA ASP A 369 8.00 -7.23 -27.12
C ASP A 369 7.22 -6.75 -25.89
N GLY A 370 7.70 -7.07 -24.68
CA GLY A 370 7.07 -6.67 -23.42
C GLY A 370 5.97 -7.60 -22.92
N GLU A 371 5.77 -8.74 -23.57
CA GLU A 371 4.86 -9.78 -23.06
C GLU A 371 5.46 -10.46 -21.84
N VAL A 372 4.65 -10.69 -20.84
CA VAL A 372 5.07 -11.24 -19.54
C VAL A 372 4.51 -12.61 -19.33
N HIS A 373 5.39 -13.57 -19.11
CA HIS A 373 5.07 -14.86 -18.51
C HIS A 373 5.31 -14.78 -17.02
N GLU A 374 4.27 -15.02 -16.23
CA GLU A 374 4.35 -15.09 -14.77
C GLU A 374 4.45 -16.54 -14.32
N PHE A 375 5.44 -16.84 -13.49
CA PHE A 375 5.60 -18.17 -12.92
C PHE A 375 4.46 -18.50 -11.97
N SER A 376 3.91 -19.70 -12.09
CA SER A 376 3.01 -20.24 -11.08
C SER A 376 3.73 -20.35 -9.72
N PRO A 377 3.01 -20.39 -8.59
CA PRO A 377 3.65 -20.58 -7.27
C PRO A 377 4.57 -21.81 -7.22
N ARG A 378 4.17 -22.92 -7.83
CA ARG A 378 5.00 -24.13 -7.92
C ARG A 378 6.29 -23.90 -8.71
N GLU A 379 6.24 -23.19 -9.83
CA GLU A 379 7.43 -22.82 -10.60
C GLU A 379 8.36 -21.91 -9.82
N VAL A 380 7.80 -20.96 -9.04
CA VAL A 380 8.60 -20.11 -8.14
C VAL A 380 9.34 -20.95 -7.10
N GLN A 381 8.68 -21.94 -6.49
CA GLN A 381 9.30 -22.84 -5.52
C GLN A 381 10.44 -23.65 -6.15
N ILE A 382 10.19 -24.23 -7.35
CA ILE A 382 11.21 -25.00 -8.08
C ILE A 382 12.39 -24.11 -8.46
N TRP A 383 12.12 -22.90 -8.96
CA TRP A 383 13.16 -21.93 -9.31
C TRP A 383 14.00 -21.53 -8.08
N CYS A 384 13.37 -21.25 -6.96
CA CYS A 384 14.05 -20.93 -5.71
C CYS A 384 14.93 -22.09 -5.26
N LYS A 385 14.40 -23.32 -5.23
CA LYS A 385 15.15 -24.52 -4.83
C LYS A 385 16.38 -24.76 -5.70
N ASN A 386 16.26 -24.55 -7.02
CA ASN A 386 17.37 -24.76 -7.96
C ASN A 386 18.44 -23.67 -7.87
N ASN A 387 18.18 -22.56 -7.18
CA ASN A 387 19.07 -21.42 -7.06
C ASN A 387 19.47 -21.12 -5.60
N ASP A 388 19.24 -22.05 -4.67
CA ASP A 388 19.52 -21.91 -3.23
C ASP A 388 18.87 -20.67 -2.61
N LEU A 389 17.70 -20.28 -3.13
CA LEU A 389 16.86 -19.20 -2.62
C LEU A 389 15.63 -19.76 -1.91
N VAL A 390 14.97 -18.93 -1.13
CA VAL A 390 13.80 -19.35 -0.36
C VAL A 390 12.55 -18.71 -0.96
N ALA A 391 11.55 -19.52 -1.30
CA ALA A 391 10.22 -19.04 -1.61
C ALA A 391 9.46 -18.69 -0.32
N VAL A 392 8.44 -17.82 -0.43
CA VAL A 392 7.52 -17.60 0.71
C VAL A 392 6.86 -18.91 1.12
N PRO A 393 6.68 -19.17 2.44
CA PRO A 393 6.02 -20.39 2.91
C PRO A 393 4.56 -20.41 2.47
N GLU A 394 4.10 -21.60 2.08
CA GLU A 394 2.70 -21.94 1.77
C GLU A 394 2.00 -22.56 2.97
#